data_7743e67cd2abae1df753c7e025d32d5f
#
_entry.id   7743e67cd2abae1df753c7e025d32d5f
#
_cell.length_a   1.000
_cell.length_b   1.000
_cell.length_c   1.000
_cell.angle_alpha   90.00
_cell.angle_beta   90.00
_cell.angle_gamma   90.00
#
_symmetry.space_group_name_H-M   'P 1'
#
loop_
_entity.id
_entity.type
_entity.pdbx_description
1 polymer ?
#
loop_
_entity_poly.entity_id
_entity_poly.type
_entity_poly.pdbx_seq_one_letter_code
_entity_poly.pdbx_strand_id
1 'polypeptide(L)'
;MKAYWIAHVDIIDPDHYNQYTQRAPEAFAEFGAKFLARGGRSEAMEGRATPQRSVVIEFDSYEQAVACYRSAAYQEAKSYREEWARAEIVIVEGIAPL
;
A
#
# COMPACT_ATOMS: atom_id res chain seq x y z
N MET A 1 6.94 13.51 12.06
CA MET A 1 6.70 13.77 10.63
C MET A 1 5.88 12.63 10.04
N LYS A 2 4.96 12.95 9.17
CA LYS A 2 4.17 11.93 8.47
C LYS A 2 5.07 11.02 7.64
N ALA A 3 4.54 9.87 7.29
CA ALA A 3 5.21 8.97 6.36
C ALA A 3 4.19 8.44 5.35
N TYR A 4 4.69 8.00 4.21
CA TYR A 4 3.85 7.60 3.10
C TYR A 4 4.24 6.21 2.62
N TRP A 5 3.23 5.38 2.49
CA TRP A 5 3.33 4.04 1.91
C TRP A 5 2.87 4.17 0.47
N ILE A 6 3.77 3.95 -0.45
CA ILE A 6 3.50 4.11 -1.87
C ILE A 6 3.57 2.73 -2.51
N ALA A 7 2.46 2.29 -3.08
CA ALA A 7 2.36 0.98 -3.70
C ALA A 7 2.00 1.08 -5.17
N HIS A 8 2.68 0.30 -5.99
CA HIS A 8 2.32 0.09 -7.39
C HIS A 8 2.06 -1.39 -7.57
N VAL A 9 0.89 -1.73 -8.10
CA VAL A 9 0.42 -3.11 -8.15
C VAL A 9 -0.02 -3.47 -9.56
N ASP A 10 0.43 -4.63 -10.04
CA ASP A 10 -0.08 -5.26 -11.25
C ASP A 10 -0.81 -6.53 -10.83
N ILE A 11 -2.09 -6.62 -11.14
CA ILE A 11 -2.98 -7.69 -10.68
C ILE A 11 -2.98 -8.81 -11.71
N ILE A 12 -2.67 -10.03 -11.26
CA ILE A 12 -2.68 -11.23 -12.11
C ILE A 12 -4.08 -11.83 -12.14
N ASP A 13 -4.70 -11.98 -10.96
CA ASP A 13 -6.06 -12.52 -10.82
C ASP A 13 -6.87 -11.61 -9.90
N PRO A 14 -7.83 -10.84 -10.46
CA PRO A 14 -8.64 -9.91 -9.66
C PRO A 14 -9.45 -10.58 -8.57
N ASP A 15 -10.00 -11.77 -8.82
CA ASP A 15 -10.84 -12.45 -7.84
C ASP A 15 -10.04 -12.87 -6.62
N HIS A 16 -8.84 -13.41 -6.81
CA HIS A 16 -7.94 -13.73 -5.70
C HIS A 16 -7.40 -12.48 -5.02
N TYR A 17 -7.04 -11.47 -5.80
CA TYR A 17 -6.57 -10.21 -5.23
C TYR A 17 -7.62 -9.57 -4.32
N ASN A 18 -8.89 -9.74 -4.62
CA ASN A 18 -9.98 -9.21 -3.82
C ASN A 18 -9.99 -9.78 -2.39
N GLN A 19 -9.45 -10.97 -2.18
CA GLN A 19 -9.28 -11.53 -0.82
C GLN A 19 -8.37 -10.65 0.01
N TYR A 20 -7.32 -10.10 -0.61
CA TYR A 20 -6.42 -9.15 0.05
C TYR A 20 -7.13 -7.84 0.37
N THR A 21 -7.88 -7.28 -0.58
CA THR A 21 -8.54 -5.98 -0.39
C THR A 21 -9.62 -6.01 0.67
N GLN A 22 -10.16 -7.19 0.98
CA GLN A 22 -11.13 -7.35 2.04
C GLN A 22 -10.49 -7.40 3.44
N ARG A 23 -9.21 -7.77 3.53
CA ARG A 23 -8.51 -7.97 4.80
C ARG A 23 -7.55 -6.85 5.16
N ALA A 24 -6.88 -6.28 4.18
CA ALA A 24 -5.88 -5.24 4.42
C ALA A 24 -6.40 -4.00 5.14
N PRO A 25 -7.63 -3.51 4.88
CA PRO A 25 -8.12 -2.31 5.56
C PRO A 25 -8.13 -2.39 7.08
N GLU A 26 -8.40 -3.56 7.66
CA GLU A 26 -8.37 -3.72 9.12
C GLU A 26 -6.96 -3.53 9.67
N ALA A 27 -5.96 -4.10 8.98
CA ALA A 27 -4.57 -3.93 9.38
C ALA A 27 -4.14 -2.47 9.29
N PHE A 28 -4.50 -1.78 8.22
CA PHE A 28 -4.21 -0.37 8.06
C PHE A 28 -4.88 0.48 9.16
N ALA A 29 -6.13 0.19 9.46
CA ALA A 29 -6.89 0.94 10.47
C ALA A 29 -6.23 0.83 11.85
N GLU A 30 -5.69 -0.32 12.21
CA GLU A 30 -5.00 -0.50 13.50
C GLU A 30 -3.80 0.43 13.67
N PHE A 31 -3.20 0.86 12.57
CA PHE A 31 -2.01 1.72 12.59
C PHE A 31 -2.31 3.16 12.20
N GLY A 32 -3.59 3.55 12.20
CA GLY A 32 -3.98 4.92 11.93
C GLY A 32 -3.72 5.37 10.48
N ALA A 33 -3.73 4.44 9.55
CA ALA A 33 -3.49 4.73 8.15
C ALA A 33 -4.61 5.56 7.54
N LYS A 34 -4.24 6.47 6.65
CA LYS A 34 -5.19 7.29 5.91
C LYS A 34 -4.91 7.15 4.43
N PHE A 35 -5.88 6.67 3.66
CA PHE A 35 -5.72 6.55 2.22
C PHE A 35 -5.80 7.92 1.56
N LEU A 36 -4.79 8.27 0.78
CA LEU A 36 -4.74 9.50 0.01
C LEU A 36 -5.03 9.25 -1.46
N ALA A 37 -4.63 8.11 -1.98
CA ALA A 37 -4.94 7.64 -3.33
C ALA A 37 -5.13 6.13 -3.26
N ARG A 38 -6.12 5.62 -3.96
CA ARG A 38 -6.42 4.18 -3.93
C ARG A 38 -7.03 3.75 -5.25
N GLY A 39 -6.15 3.48 -6.23
CA GLY A 39 -6.58 2.95 -7.52
C GLY A 39 -7.25 3.95 -8.45
N GLY A 40 -7.02 5.25 -8.25
CA GLY A 40 -7.49 6.28 -9.16
C GLY A 40 -6.68 6.31 -10.45
N ARG A 41 -7.04 7.23 -11.35
CA ARG A 41 -6.30 7.39 -12.61
C ARG A 41 -4.83 7.64 -12.32
N SER A 42 -3.97 6.97 -13.08
CA SER A 42 -2.53 7.17 -12.98
C SER A 42 -1.88 6.99 -14.34
N GLU A 43 -0.74 7.62 -14.52
CA GLU A 43 0.03 7.53 -15.74
C GLU A 43 1.51 7.65 -15.40
N ALA A 44 2.31 6.67 -15.82
CA ALA A 44 3.75 6.75 -15.65
C ALA A 44 4.32 7.72 -16.67
N MET A 45 5.00 8.74 -16.19
CA MET A 45 5.60 9.77 -17.05
C MET A 45 7.01 9.40 -17.50
N GLU A 46 7.73 8.67 -16.66
CA GLU A 46 9.10 8.21 -16.97
C GLU A 46 9.36 6.90 -16.25
N GLY A 47 10.25 6.11 -16.81
CA GLY A 47 10.78 4.91 -16.19
C GLY A 47 9.90 3.71 -16.44
N ARG A 48 9.23 3.24 -15.42
CA ARG A 48 8.40 2.03 -15.50
C ARG A 48 7.13 2.24 -16.31
N ALA A 49 6.55 1.14 -16.80
CA ALA A 49 5.22 1.18 -17.40
C ALA A 49 4.18 1.56 -16.34
N THR A 50 3.06 2.13 -16.79
CA THR A 50 1.97 2.50 -15.86
C THR A 50 1.46 1.25 -15.15
N PRO A 51 1.49 1.21 -13.80
CA PRO A 51 0.92 0.09 -13.06
C PRO A 51 -0.60 0.08 -13.16
N GLN A 52 -1.20 -1.09 -13.02
CA GLN A 52 -2.66 -1.19 -13.03
C GLN A 52 -3.31 -0.45 -11.89
N ARG A 53 -2.61 -0.39 -10.74
CA ARG A 53 -3.15 0.22 -9.54
C ARG A 53 -2.04 0.89 -8.75
N SER A 54 -2.26 2.13 -8.33
CA SER A 54 -1.36 2.83 -7.43
C SER A 54 -2.10 3.27 -6.18
N VAL A 55 -1.46 3.12 -5.04
CA VAL A 55 -2.04 3.44 -3.73
C VAL A 55 -1.05 4.28 -2.95
N VAL A 56 -1.54 5.34 -2.31
CA VAL A 56 -0.75 6.17 -1.41
C VAL A 56 -1.46 6.23 -0.07
N ILE A 57 -0.76 5.85 0.98
CA ILE A 57 -1.33 5.80 2.33
C ILE A 57 -0.44 6.64 3.25
N GLU A 58 -1.08 7.50 4.05
CA GLU A 58 -0.39 8.33 5.04
C GLU A 58 -0.44 7.69 6.41
N PHE A 59 0.68 7.73 7.12
CA PHE A 59 0.79 7.32 8.52
C PHE A 59 1.33 8.47 9.34
N ASP A 60 1.09 8.46 10.64
CA ASP A 60 1.55 9.52 11.53
C ASP A 60 3.07 9.56 11.68
N SER A 61 3.74 8.43 11.46
CA SER A 61 5.20 8.36 11.52
C SER A 61 5.74 7.25 10.62
N TYR A 62 7.02 7.36 10.30
CA TYR A 62 7.74 6.32 9.56
C TYR A 62 7.72 4.98 10.31
N GLU A 63 7.98 5.02 11.61
CA GLU A 63 8.01 3.84 12.46
C GLU A 63 6.66 3.13 12.47
N GLN A 64 5.58 3.89 12.48
CA GLN A 64 4.23 3.36 12.47
C GLN A 64 3.90 2.68 11.15
N ALA A 65 4.31 3.28 10.03
CA ALA A 65 4.12 2.69 8.70
C ALA A 65 4.89 1.36 8.58
N VAL A 66 6.13 1.33 9.01
CA VAL A 66 6.96 0.12 9.00
C VAL A 66 6.37 -0.96 9.91
N ALA A 67 5.92 -0.56 11.10
CA ALA A 67 5.27 -1.49 12.04
C ALA A 67 4.02 -2.11 11.44
N CYS A 68 3.24 -1.31 10.69
CA CYS A 68 2.06 -1.81 9.99
C CYS A 68 2.45 -2.92 8.99
N TYR A 69 3.44 -2.66 8.16
CA TYR A 69 3.89 -3.66 7.17
C TYR A 69 4.35 -4.96 7.85
N ARG A 70 5.07 -4.84 8.95
CA ARG A 70 5.62 -6.00 9.68
C ARG A 70 4.63 -6.66 10.62
N SER A 71 3.43 -6.09 10.80
CA SER A 71 2.44 -6.65 11.71
C SER A 71 1.93 -8.00 11.22
N ALA A 72 1.52 -8.84 12.17
CA ALA A 72 0.93 -10.14 11.84
C ALA A 72 -0.32 -9.95 10.98
N ALA A 73 -1.14 -8.96 11.30
CA ALA A 73 -2.37 -8.68 10.56
C ALA A 73 -2.09 -8.34 9.09
N TYR A 74 -1.12 -7.46 8.82
CA TYR A 74 -0.81 -7.13 7.44
C TYR A 74 -0.15 -8.30 6.71
N GLN A 75 0.78 -9.00 7.35
CA GLN A 75 1.45 -10.15 6.73
C GLN A 75 0.46 -11.26 6.39
N GLU A 76 -0.56 -11.47 7.21
CA GLU A 76 -1.63 -12.40 6.90
C GLU A 76 -2.42 -11.94 5.68
N ALA A 77 -2.84 -10.67 5.64
CA ALA A 77 -3.54 -10.12 4.47
C ALA A 77 -2.70 -10.26 3.21
N LYS A 78 -1.41 -9.94 3.30
CA LYS A 78 -0.47 -10.02 2.18
C LYS A 78 -0.40 -11.44 1.60
N SER A 79 -0.50 -12.48 2.43
CA SER A 79 -0.44 -13.85 1.96
C SER A 79 -1.52 -14.20 0.94
N TYR A 80 -2.65 -13.48 0.97
CA TYR A 80 -3.74 -13.69 0.02
C TYR A 80 -3.46 -13.10 -1.36
N ARG A 81 -2.44 -12.25 -1.53
CA ARG A 81 -2.12 -11.64 -2.82
C ARG A 81 -0.79 -12.05 -3.42
N GLU A 82 0.09 -12.71 -2.68
CA GLU A 82 1.47 -12.95 -3.13
C GLU A 82 1.57 -13.66 -4.48
N GLU A 83 0.70 -14.63 -4.74
CA GLU A 83 0.68 -15.35 -6.01
C GLU A 83 -0.12 -14.63 -7.10
N TRP A 84 -0.96 -13.68 -6.74
CA TRP A 84 -1.99 -13.13 -7.62
C TRP A 84 -1.80 -11.68 -7.98
N ALA A 85 -0.74 -11.07 -7.50
CA ALA A 85 -0.37 -9.70 -7.81
C ALA A 85 1.12 -9.49 -7.62
N ARG A 86 1.67 -8.56 -8.42
CA ARG A 86 3.03 -8.08 -8.25
C ARG A 86 2.94 -6.69 -7.63
N ALA A 87 3.46 -6.54 -6.43
CA ALA A 87 3.42 -5.27 -5.72
C ALA A 87 4.83 -4.77 -5.48
N GLU A 88 5.02 -3.47 -5.71
CA GLU A 88 6.21 -2.74 -5.32
C GLU A 88 5.77 -1.73 -4.27
N ILE A 89 6.32 -1.82 -3.07
CA ILE A 89 5.93 -0.97 -1.95
C ILE A 89 7.15 -0.29 -1.38
N VAL A 90 7.06 1.03 -1.24
CA VAL A 90 8.11 1.85 -0.62
C VAL A 90 7.45 2.69 0.46
N ILE A 91 8.10 2.76 1.61
CA ILE A 91 7.70 3.66 2.69
C ILE A 91 8.74 4.76 2.75
N VAL A 92 8.29 6.01 2.70
CA VAL A 92 9.17 7.17 2.74
C VAL A 92 8.67 8.16 3.77
N GLU A 93 9.61 8.67 4.57
CA GLU A 93 9.28 9.71 5.55
C GLU A 93 9.04 11.03 4.84
N GLY A 94 8.02 11.76 5.29
CA GLY A 94 7.71 13.07 4.74
C GLY A 94 8.64 14.14 5.29
N ILE A 95 8.51 15.33 4.73
CA ILE A 95 9.27 16.49 5.19
C ILE A 95 8.56 17.12 6.40
N ALA A 96 9.33 17.85 7.20
CA ALA A 96 8.75 18.61 8.30
C ALA A 96 7.79 19.67 7.76
N PRO A 97 6.67 19.94 8.47
CA PRO A 97 5.77 21.04 8.08
C PRO A 97 6.53 22.37 8.06
N LEU A 98 6.22 23.22 7.09
CA LEU A 98 6.82 24.54 6.98
C LEU A 98 6.16 25.56 7.91
#